data_8f4b15ea1559f8894d707ebf201d1347
#
_entry.id   8f4b15ea1559f8894d707ebf201d1347
#
_cell.length_a   1.000
_cell.length_b   1.000
_cell.length_c   1.000
_cell.angle_alpha   90.00
_cell.angle_beta   90.00
_cell.angle_gamma   90.00
#
_symmetry.space_group_name_H-M   'P 1'
#
loop_
_entity.id
_entity.type
_entity.pdbx_description
1 polymer ?
#
loop_
_entity_poly.entity_id
_entity_poly.type
_entity_poly.pdbx_seq_one_letter_code
_entity_poly.pdbx_strand_id
1 'polypeptide(L)'
;MVFKSVIPAETVLAYTETDFIVHDEQVLILRIDEYNAELNKLYKAYNTSTCNFITAYNPYSQVLKEAVNIARNQDLAAELDGKALKYLPAEGIHPSGEWPIEASYLVLGLSYEESCELGKKYEQNAIVWCDSDCLPKLILLR
;
A
#
# COMPACT_ATOMS: atom_id res chain seq x y z
N MET A 1 -22.48 -15.06 5.29
CA MET A 1 -21.92 -15.12 3.92
C MET A 1 -20.42 -15.04 4.00
N VAL A 2 -19.71 -15.95 3.34
CA VAL A 2 -18.25 -15.97 3.33
C VAL A 2 -17.75 -15.13 2.14
N PHE A 3 -16.87 -14.15 2.39
CA PHE A 3 -16.24 -13.38 1.32
C PHE A 3 -15.31 -14.29 0.52
N LYS A 4 -15.54 -14.34 -0.79
CA LYS A 4 -14.69 -15.07 -1.72
C LYS A 4 -13.94 -14.11 -2.61
N SER A 5 -12.61 -14.05 -2.44
CA SER A 5 -11.77 -13.25 -3.32
C SER A 5 -11.64 -13.92 -4.69
N VAL A 6 -11.62 -13.09 -5.75
CA VAL A 6 -11.32 -13.54 -7.11
C VAL A 6 -9.82 -13.51 -7.41
N ILE A 7 -9.01 -13.08 -6.44
CA ILE A 7 -7.56 -12.95 -6.61
C ILE A 7 -6.94 -14.35 -6.52
N PRO A 8 -6.04 -14.73 -7.46
CA PRO A 8 -5.35 -16.02 -7.38
C PRO A 8 -4.59 -16.20 -6.06
N ALA A 9 -4.64 -17.40 -5.51
CA ALA A 9 -3.98 -17.71 -4.22
C ALA A 9 -2.49 -17.40 -4.25
N GLU A 10 -1.80 -17.67 -5.36
CA GLU A 10 -0.37 -17.36 -5.53
C GLU A 10 -0.08 -15.86 -5.45
N THR A 11 -1.01 -15.02 -5.94
CA THR A 11 -0.89 -13.57 -5.86
C THR A 11 -1.06 -13.09 -4.43
N VAL A 12 -2.04 -13.63 -3.72
CA VAL A 12 -2.24 -13.32 -2.29
C VAL A 12 -1.01 -13.73 -1.48
N LEU A 13 -0.46 -14.92 -1.73
CA LEU A 13 0.75 -15.38 -1.05
C LEU A 13 1.92 -14.45 -1.33
N ALA A 14 2.09 -14.02 -2.57
CA ALA A 14 3.17 -13.07 -2.94
C ALA A 14 3.04 -11.77 -2.14
N TYR A 15 1.83 -11.24 -1.96
CA TYR A 15 1.64 -10.04 -1.13
C TYR A 15 2.08 -10.28 0.32
N THR A 16 1.75 -11.43 0.91
CA THR A 16 2.13 -11.74 2.30
C THR A 16 3.64 -11.91 2.48
N GLU A 17 4.37 -12.18 1.41
CA GLU A 17 5.82 -12.35 1.42
C GLU A 17 6.58 -11.09 1.02
N THR A 18 5.86 -10.04 0.58
CA THR A 18 6.47 -8.80 0.09
C THR A 18 7.02 -7.95 1.23
N ASP A 19 8.16 -7.31 0.99
CA ASP A 19 8.67 -6.24 1.81
C ASP A 19 8.09 -4.92 1.30
N PHE A 20 7.35 -4.23 2.16
CA PHE A 20 6.75 -2.93 1.86
C PHE A 20 7.65 -1.85 2.43
N ILE A 21 8.49 -1.26 1.57
CA ILE A 21 9.56 -0.35 1.97
C ILE A 21 9.07 1.09 1.85
N VAL A 22 9.15 1.83 2.95
CA VAL A 22 8.75 3.23 3.03
C VAL A 22 9.99 4.10 3.18
N HIS A 23 10.11 5.11 2.33
CA HIS A 23 11.25 6.03 2.33
C HIS A 23 10.90 7.32 3.06
N ASP A 24 11.47 7.48 4.24
CA ASP A 24 11.44 8.69 5.04
C ASP A 24 12.88 8.98 5.47
N GLU A 25 13.11 9.83 6.47
CA GLU A 25 14.46 10.06 7.02
C GLU A 25 15.15 8.74 7.38
N GLN A 26 14.36 7.80 7.93
CA GLN A 26 14.78 6.41 8.12
C GLN A 26 13.90 5.49 7.29
N VAL A 27 14.51 4.48 6.70
CA VAL A 27 13.77 3.47 5.94
C VAL A 27 12.97 2.61 6.89
N LEU A 28 11.67 2.46 6.59
CA LEU A 28 10.74 1.63 7.34
C LEU A 28 10.32 0.45 6.44
N ILE A 29 10.37 -0.77 6.95
CA ILE A 29 9.93 -1.95 6.20
C ILE A 29 8.72 -2.56 6.90
N LEU A 30 7.57 -2.51 6.24
CA LEU A 30 6.34 -3.15 6.73
C LEU A 30 6.25 -4.56 6.17
N ARG A 31 5.84 -5.51 7.01
CA ARG A 31 5.54 -6.89 6.62
C ARG A 31 4.17 -7.28 7.15
N ILE A 32 3.41 -7.99 6.33
CA ILE A 32 2.05 -8.41 6.68
C ILE A 32 2.06 -9.24 7.96
N ASP A 33 1.17 -8.92 8.88
CA ASP A 33 0.96 -9.59 10.17
C ASP A 33 2.15 -9.52 11.14
N GLU A 34 3.09 -8.60 10.90
CA GLU A 34 4.21 -8.37 11.81
C GLU A 34 4.11 -6.98 12.44
N TYR A 35 4.04 -6.92 13.77
CA TYR A 35 4.05 -5.66 14.51
C TYR A 35 5.29 -4.85 14.17
N ASN A 36 5.11 -3.54 13.97
CA ASN A 36 6.21 -2.64 13.58
C ASN A 36 6.34 -1.49 14.56
N ALA A 37 7.36 -1.57 15.42
CA ALA A 37 7.61 -0.54 16.43
C ALA A 37 8.00 0.81 15.80
N GLU A 38 8.69 0.80 14.66
CA GLU A 38 9.09 2.01 13.96
C GLU A 38 7.89 2.78 13.41
N LEU A 39 6.81 2.07 13.07
CA LEU A 39 5.57 2.68 12.61
C LEU A 39 4.95 3.54 13.70
N ASN A 40 5.06 3.14 14.97
CA ASN A 40 4.59 3.92 16.10
C ASN A 40 5.31 5.27 16.19
N LYS A 41 6.62 5.27 15.95
CA LYS A 41 7.42 6.50 15.92
C LYS A 41 7.00 7.41 14.77
N LEU A 42 6.75 6.81 13.60
CA LEU A 42 6.27 7.54 12.42
C LEU A 42 4.91 8.21 12.72
N TYR A 43 3.99 7.49 13.34
CA TYR A 43 2.69 8.04 13.72
C TYR A 43 2.82 9.27 14.62
N LYS A 44 3.73 9.21 15.59
CA LYS A 44 3.98 10.34 16.49
C LYS A 44 4.57 11.53 15.74
N ALA A 45 5.52 11.27 14.84
CA ALA A 45 6.20 12.31 14.07
C ALA A 45 5.22 13.08 13.15
N TYR A 46 4.23 12.40 12.60
CA TYR A 46 3.25 12.97 11.67
C TYR A 46 1.88 13.24 12.29
N ASN A 47 1.75 13.05 13.61
CA ASN A 47 0.49 13.26 14.34
C ASN A 47 -0.70 12.53 13.71
N THR A 48 -0.52 11.24 13.49
CA THR A 48 -1.54 10.36 12.89
C THR A 48 -1.61 9.03 13.66
N SER A 49 -2.64 8.23 13.38
CA SER A 49 -2.81 6.91 13.99
C SER A 49 -3.16 5.83 12.98
N THR A 50 -3.16 6.16 11.69
CA THR A 50 -3.48 5.21 10.61
C THR A 50 -2.60 5.45 9.41
N CYS A 51 -2.37 4.39 8.63
CA CYS A 51 -1.77 4.53 7.31
C CYS A 51 -2.22 3.39 6.40
N ASN A 52 -2.10 3.63 5.09
CA ASN A 52 -2.24 2.56 4.12
C ASN A 52 -1.11 2.63 3.10
N PHE A 53 -0.64 1.46 2.68
CA PHE A 53 0.32 1.32 1.60
C PHE A 53 -0.46 1.02 0.33
N ILE A 54 -0.34 1.88 -0.68
CA ILE A 54 -1.12 1.81 -1.90
C ILE A 54 -0.25 2.14 -3.12
N THR A 55 -0.57 1.53 -4.25
CA THR A 55 0.01 1.89 -5.54
C THR A 55 -1.10 2.06 -6.57
N ALA A 56 -0.82 2.77 -7.65
CA ALA A 56 -1.66 2.79 -8.84
C ALA A 56 -1.03 1.99 -9.99
N TYR A 57 0.09 1.31 -9.71
CA TYR A 57 0.77 0.45 -10.68
C TYR A 57 -0.05 -0.81 -10.98
N ASN A 58 0.07 -1.28 -12.20
CA ASN A 58 -0.36 -2.62 -12.63
C ASN A 58 -1.77 -2.99 -12.12
N PRO A 59 -2.84 -2.33 -12.62
CA PRO A 59 -4.20 -2.59 -12.16
C PRO A 59 -4.52 -4.08 -12.23
N TYR A 60 -5.11 -4.60 -11.14
CA TYR A 60 -5.46 -6.02 -10.98
C TYR A 60 -4.27 -6.96 -11.22
N SER A 61 -3.05 -6.51 -10.89
CA SER A 61 -1.78 -7.23 -11.09
C SER A 61 -1.46 -7.53 -12.56
N GLN A 62 -2.07 -6.81 -13.49
CA GLN A 62 -1.74 -6.90 -14.91
C GLN A 62 -0.63 -5.93 -15.25
N VAL A 63 0.51 -6.45 -15.70
CA VAL A 63 1.70 -5.64 -15.97
C VAL A 63 1.45 -4.69 -17.14
N LEU A 64 1.56 -3.39 -16.87
CA LEU A 64 1.45 -2.32 -17.86
C LEU A 64 2.84 -1.77 -18.18
N LYS A 65 2.92 -0.98 -19.27
CA LYS A 65 4.13 -0.23 -19.60
C LYS A 65 4.48 0.73 -18.47
N GLU A 66 5.77 0.90 -18.22
CA GLU A 66 6.27 1.76 -17.13
C GLU A 66 5.74 3.20 -17.24
N ALA A 67 5.70 3.76 -18.46
CA ALA A 67 5.18 5.11 -18.66
C ALA A 67 3.71 5.25 -18.24
N VAL A 68 2.91 4.22 -18.47
CA VAL A 68 1.48 4.21 -18.07
C VAL A 68 1.39 4.12 -16.54
N ASN A 69 2.18 3.26 -15.92
CA ASN A 69 2.20 3.12 -14.47
C ASN A 69 2.65 4.42 -13.77
N ILE A 70 3.66 5.08 -14.31
CA ILE A 70 4.13 6.37 -13.78
C ILE A 70 3.00 7.41 -13.83
N ALA A 71 2.30 7.50 -14.95
CA ALA A 71 1.17 8.41 -15.10
C ALA A 71 0.05 8.11 -14.11
N ARG A 72 -0.26 6.83 -13.89
CA ARG A 72 -1.27 6.42 -12.90
C ARG A 72 -0.88 6.82 -11.49
N ASN A 73 0.40 6.64 -11.11
CA ASN A 73 0.88 7.05 -9.78
C ASN A 73 0.92 8.58 -9.63
N GLN A 74 1.19 9.31 -10.70
CA GLN A 74 1.10 10.78 -10.69
C GLN A 74 -0.33 11.24 -10.44
N ASP A 75 -1.32 10.57 -11.03
CA ASP A 75 -2.73 10.85 -10.78
C ASP A 75 -3.09 10.59 -9.31
N LEU A 76 -2.61 9.49 -8.76
CA LEU A 76 -2.83 9.16 -7.34
C LEU A 76 -2.21 10.25 -6.45
N ALA A 77 -0.97 10.63 -6.70
CA ALA A 77 -0.29 11.67 -5.92
C ALA A 77 -1.04 13.02 -6.01
N ALA A 78 -1.51 13.38 -7.20
CA ALA A 78 -2.28 14.61 -7.40
C ALA A 78 -3.58 14.59 -6.59
N GLU A 79 -4.25 13.45 -6.52
CA GLU A 79 -5.46 13.29 -5.70
C GLU A 79 -5.15 13.44 -4.22
N LEU A 80 -4.06 12.84 -3.75
CA LEU A 80 -3.63 12.96 -2.36
C LEU A 80 -3.28 14.40 -2.00
N ASP A 81 -2.58 15.10 -2.90
CA ASP A 81 -2.27 16.52 -2.74
C ASP A 81 -3.54 17.37 -2.67
N GLY A 82 -4.51 17.08 -3.54
CA GLY A 82 -5.78 17.80 -3.57
C GLY A 82 -6.60 17.64 -2.29
N LYS A 83 -6.41 16.54 -1.59
CA LYS A 83 -7.05 16.24 -0.30
C LYS A 83 -6.21 16.71 0.90
N ALA A 84 -5.07 17.35 0.65
CA ALA A 84 -4.12 17.78 1.68
C ALA A 84 -3.65 16.63 2.58
N LEU A 85 -3.53 15.43 2.03
CA LEU A 85 -3.07 14.26 2.76
C LEU A 85 -1.55 14.17 2.74
N LYS A 86 -0.96 13.77 3.86
CA LYS A 86 0.47 13.47 3.92
C LYS A 86 0.70 12.06 3.39
N TYR A 87 1.69 11.90 2.53
CA TYR A 87 2.09 10.59 2.03
C TYR A 87 3.60 10.54 1.83
N LEU A 88 4.15 9.34 1.88
CA LEU A 88 5.59 9.09 1.76
C LEU A 88 5.84 8.16 0.58
N PRO A 89 6.92 8.39 -0.19
CA PRO A 89 7.27 7.47 -1.27
C PRO A 89 7.63 6.09 -0.71
N ALA A 90 7.21 5.06 -1.43
CA ALA A 90 7.38 3.69 -0.98
C ALA A 90 7.50 2.76 -2.18
N GLU A 91 7.82 1.50 -1.92
CA GLU A 91 7.89 0.48 -2.96
C GLU A 91 7.65 -0.90 -2.37
N GLY A 92 6.97 -1.76 -3.14
CA GLY A 92 6.79 -3.16 -2.77
C GLY A 92 7.80 -4.02 -3.50
N ILE A 93 8.57 -4.84 -2.76
CA ILE A 93 9.61 -5.71 -3.32
C ILE A 93 9.42 -7.12 -2.79
N HIS A 94 9.21 -8.07 -3.69
CA HIS A 94 9.18 -9.48 -3.31
C HIS A 94 10.62 -10.01 -3.23
N PRO A 95 10.98 -10.74 -2.16
CA PRO A 95 12.37 -11.21 -1.96
C PRO A 95 12.92 -12.10 -3.09
N SER A 96 12.06 -12.82 -3.80
CA SER A 96 12.48 -13.68 -4.92
C SER A 96 13.02 -12.90 -6.12
N GLY A 97 12.62 -11.63 -6.28
CA GLY A 97 12.91 -10.82 -7.46
C GLY A 97 12.09 -11.20 -8.71
N GLU A 98 11.16 -12.15 -8.60
CA GLU A 98 10.33 -12.62 -9.72
C GLU A 98 9.12 -11.72 -9.99
N TRP A 99 8.74 -10.90 -9.01
CA TRP A 99 7.62 -9.97 -9.12
C TRP A 99 8.11 -8.57 -9.43
N PRO A 100 7.38 -7.79 -10.24
CA PRO A 100 7.78 -6.41 -10.54
C PRO A 100 7.87 -5.58 -9.27
N ILE A 101 8.89 -4.71 -9.19
CA ILE A 101 8.96 -3.69 -8.14
C ILE A 101 7.95 -2.60 -8.50
N GLU A 102 7.08 -2.26 -7.57
CA GLU A 102 6.04 -1.26 -7.80
C GLU A 102 6.26 -0.02 -6.92
N ALA A 103 6.46 1.13 -7.57
CA ALA A 103 6.47 2.40 -6.88
C ALA A 103 5.10 2.62 -6.22
N SER A 104 5.09 3.05 -4.98
CA SER A 104 3.91 3.09 -4.13
C SER A 104 3.95 4.31 -3.22
N TYR A 105 2.92 4.48 -2.40
CA TYR A 105 2.87 5.52 -1.37
C TYR A 105 2.36 4.93 -0.06
N LEU A 106 2.94 5.41 1.05
CA LEU A 106 2.33 5.23 2.36
C LEU A 106 1.52 6.49 2.65
N VAL A 107 0.20 6.35 2.71
CA VAL A 107 -0.73 7.47 2.93
C VAL A 107 -1.12 7.50 4.40
N LEU A 108 -1.01 8.67 5.03
CA LEU A 108 -1.26 8.84 6.45
C LEU A 108 -2.63 9.47 6.69
N GLY A 109 -3.35 8.96 7.70
CA GLY A 109 -4.52 9.65 8.25
C GLY A 109 -5.86 9.37 7.59
N LEU A 110 -5.94 8.45 6.61
CA LEU A 110 -7.23 8.03 6.07
C LEU A 110 -7.91 7.01 6.98
N SER A 111 -9.23 6.94 6.93
CA SER A 111 -9.97 5.85 7.56
C SER A 111 -9.81 4.55 6.77
N TYR A 112 -10.19 3.43 7.37
CA TYR A 112 -10.20 2.14 6.70
C TYR A 112 -11.06 2.18 5.43
N GLU A 113 -12.27 2.71 5.52
CA GLU A 113 -13.22 2.79 4.41
C GLU A 113 -12.67 3.67 3.28
N GLU A 114 -12.12 4.83 3.61
CA GLU A 114 -11.51 5.72 2.62
C GLU A 114 -10.32 5.07 1.92
N SER A 115 -9.53 4.32 2.67
CA SER A 115 -8.37 3.58 2.13
C SER A 115 -8.82 2.50 1.15
N CYS A 116 -9.86 1.75 1.48
CA CYS A 116 -10.43 0.72 0.60
C CYS A 116 -11.02 1.34 -0.67
N GLU A 117 -11.73 2.45 -0.56
CA GLU A 117 -12.30 3.16 -1.70
C GLU A 117 -11.20 3.65 -2.65
N LEU A 118 -10.12 4.20 -2.09
CA LEU A 118 -8.99 4.67 -2.87
C LEU A 118 -8.33 3.52 -3.65
N GLY A 119 -8.11 2.38 -2.99
CA GLY A 119 -7.55 1.20 -3.63
C GLY A 119 -8.43 0.68 -4.78
N LYS A 120 -9.74 0.66 -4.58
CA LYS A 120 -10.70 0.24 -5.62
C LYS A 120 -10.71 1.21 -6.79
N LYS A 121 -10.62 2.51 -6.52
CA LYS A 121 -10.59 3.54 -7.56
C LYS A 121 -9.40 3.35 -8.51
N TYR A 122 -8.25 2.95 -7.98
CA TYR A 122 -7.04 2.71 -8.78
C TYR A 122 -6.89 1.24 -9.19
N GLU A 123 -7.98 0.47 -9.11
CA GLU A 123 -8.07 -0.91 -9.61
C GLU A 123 -7.02 -1.84 -9.01
N GLN A 124 -6.81 -1.70 -7.71
CA GLN A 124 -5.88 -2.57 -6.99
C GLN A 124 -6.58 -3.81 -6.44
N ASN A 125 -5.88 -4.94 -6.46
CA ASN A 125 -6.34 -6.18 -5.83
C ASN A 125 -6.41 -6.04 -4.31
N ALA A 126 -5.46 -5.31 -3.73
CA ALA A 126 -5.30 -5.21 -2.29
C ALA A 126 -4.60 -3.91 -1.90
N ILE A 127 -4.72 -3.56 -0.64
CA ILE A 127 -3.92 -2.53 0.03
C ILE A 127 -3.33 -3.14 1.30
N VAL A 128 -2.35 -2.48 1.90
CA VAL A 128 -1.88 -2.81 3.23
C VAL A 128 -2.40 -1.74 4.18
N TRP A 129 -3.19 -2.15 5.16
CA TRP A 129 -3.81 -1.25 6.13
C TRP A 129 -3.14 -1.40 7.49
N CYS A 130 -2.85 -0.27 8.15
CA CYS A 130 -2.34 -0.24 9.51
C CYS A 130 -3.18 0.69 10.36
N ASP A 131 -3.71 0.17 11.46
CA ASP A 131 -4.42 0.94 12.47
C ASP A 131 -3.43 1.41 13.56
N SER A 132 -3.94 1.92 14.65
CA SER A 132 -3.14 2.38 15.79
C SER A 132 -2.33 1.27 16.47
N ASP A 133 -2.67 0.01 16.22
CA ASP A 133 -1.93 -1.16 16.74
C ASP A 133 -0.59 -1.39 16.05
N CYS A 134 -0.28 -0.66 14.98
CA CYS A 134 0.97 -0.79 14.20
C CYS A 134 1.18 -2.20 13.62
N LEU A 135 0.09 -2.87 13.29
CA LEU A 135 0.10 -4.21 12.71
C LEU A 135 -0.39 -4.14 11.26
N PRO A 136 0.53 -4.24 10.27
CA PRO A 136 0.14 -4.22 8.86
C PRO A 136 -0.75 -5.41 8.50
N LYS A 137 -1.88 -5.14 7.86
CA LYS A 137 -2.84 -6.16 7.43
C LYS A 137 -3.09 -6.06 5.94
N LEU A 138 -3.10 -7.19 5.27
CA LEU A 138 -3.46 -7.29 3.87
C LEU A 138 -4.99 -7.24 3.74
N ILE A 139 -5.48 -6.26 3.00
CA ILE A 139 -6.92 -6.10 2.75
C ILE A 139 -7.18 -6.38 1.28
N LEU A 140 -7.91 -7.45 1.02
CA LEU A 140 -8.29 -7.81 -0.34
C LEU A 140 -9.51 -6.99 -0.77
N LEU A 141 -9.43 -6.41 -1.97
CA LEU A 141 -10.47 -5.49 -2.49
C LEU A 141 -11.36 -6.13 -3.56
N ARG A 142 -11.08 -7.39 -3.93
CA ARG A 142 -11.84 -8.12 -4.95
C ARG A 142 -12.16 -9.53 -4.51
#